data_d57a50eac9a91d773e64a4250090ccbe
#
_entry.id   d57a50eac9a91d773e64a4250090ccbe
#
_cell.length_a   1.000
_cell.length_b   1.000
_cell.length_c   1.000
_cell.angle_alpha   90.00
_cell.angle_beta   90.00
_cell.angle_gamma   90.00
#
_symmetry.space_group_name_H-M   'P 1'
#
loop_
_entity.id
_entity.type
_entity.pdbx_description
1 polymer ?
#
loop_
_entity_poly.entity_id
_entity_poly.type
_entity_poly.pdbx_seq_one_letter_code
_entity_poly.pdbx_strand_id
1 'polypeptide(L)'
;MLRPIYALSYNTRNKVADWAAYRVTAGTIGIASSLSRAAVLDDFVEETLTPIDFQNSEEVGLTRGQLVPLVNFAGTPYWREVNYMSNAVARSRNLSQGAWYGLEWSIRNLVNRESEVYVLTGPIFRQTPLVASLNTQTPHRVPDAFFKIVVSANDEASAFIFDQDLAVHVHHCENRASIEQIESATGLEFFPENARLVSGSLDTSLGCF
;
A
#
# COMPACT_ATOMS: atom_id res chain seq x y z
N MET A 1 5.02 14.58 -2.67
CA MET A 1 5.13 14.44 -4.14
C MET A 1 3.74 14.19 -4.70
N LEU A 2 3.36 14.88 -5.78
CA LEU A 2 2.05 14.73 -6.44
C LEU A 2 2.26 14.16 -7.84
N ARG A 3 1.52 13.11 -8.18
CA ARG A 3 1.50 12.44 -9.48
C ARG A 3 0.08 12.50 -10.06
N PRO A 4 -0.13 12.25 -11.36
CA PRO A 4 -1.46 12.24 -11.98
C PRO A 4 -2.45 11.27 -11.33
N ILE A 5 -1.97 10.13 -10.78
CA ILE A 5 -2.82 9.06 -10.26
C ILE A 5 -2.64 8.79 -8.76
N TYR A 6 -1.66 9.38 -8.10
CA TYR A 6 -1.45 9.25 -6.66
C TYR A 6 -0.61 10.41 -6.10
N ALA A 7 -0.64 10.57 -4.79
CA ALA A 7 0.31 11.37 -4.03
C ALA A 7 1.10 10.47 -3.09
N LEU A 8 2.34 10.84 -2.75
CA LEU A 8 3.11 10.16 -1.72
C LEU A 8 4.08 11.12 -1.01
N SER A 9 4.43 10.77 0.23
CA SER A 9 5.53 11.36 0.99
C SER A 9 6.69 10.37 1.01
N TYR A 10 7.79 10.68 0.35
CA TYR A 10 8.93 9.78 0.29
C TYR A 10 9.94 10.08 1.39
N ASN A 11 10.41 9.02 2.06
CA ASN A 11 11.41 9.08 3.12
C ASN A 11 12.75 8.55 2.59
N THR A 12 13.67 9.46 2.28
CA THR A 12 14.99 9.11 1.72
C THR A 12 15.86 8.34 2.71
N ARG A 13 15.67 8.51 4.04
CA ARG A 13 16.41 7.76 5.05
C ARG A 13 15.99 6.30 5.11
N ASN A 14 14.67 6.03 5.07
CA ASN A 14 14.14 4.67 5.11
C ASN A 14 14.09 4.00 3.73
N LYS A 15 14.28 4.79 2.65
CA LYS A 15 14.17 4.36 1.23
C LYS A 15 12.78 3.79 0.88
N VAL A 16 11.74 4.37 1.44
CA VAL A 16 10.34 4.01 1.20
C VAL A 16 9.44 5.22 1.44
N ALA A 17 8.27 5.28 0.82
CA ALA A 17 7.30 6.33 1.12
C ALA A 17 6.69 6.11 2.52
N ASP A 18 6.57 7.19 3.31
CA ASP A 18 5.87 7.15 4.61
C ASP A 18 4.37 6.91 4.42
N TRP A 19 3.82 7.41 3.33
CA TRP A 19 2.45 7.14 2.91
C TRP A 19 2.28 7.38 1.40
N ALA A 20 1.26 6.74 0.84
CA ALA A 20 0.72 7.01 -0.48
C ALA A 20 -0.80 7.15 -0.39
N ALA A 21 -1.35 8.10 -1.15
CA ALA A 21 -2.79 8.35 -1.24
C ALA A 21 -3.24 8.34 -2.69
N TYR A 22 -4.36 7.67 -2.98
CA TYR A 22 -4.89 7.57 -4.34
C TYR A 22 -6.40 7.37 -4.36
N ARG A 23 -7.01 7.77 -5.48
CA ARG A 23 -8.43 7.56 -5.77
C ARG A 23 -8.57 6.48 -6.82
N VAL A 24 -9.46 5.52 -6.57
CA VAL A 24 -9.82 4.45 -7.51
C VAL A 24 -11.25 4.67 -7.99
N THR A 25 -11.46 4.60 -9.29
CA THR A 25 -12.78 4.62 -9.94
C THR A 25 -12.90 3.44 -10.89
N ALA A 26 -14.11 3.10 -11.32
CA ALA A 26 -14.29 2.04 -12.31
C ALA A 26 -13.51 2.30 -13.61
N GLY A 27 -13.40 3.59 -14.00
CA GLY A 27 -12.65 3.98 -15.20
C GLY A 27 -11.12 3.91 -15.07
N THR A 28 -10.57 3.88 -13.85
CA THR A 28 -9.12 3.73 -13.63
C THR A 28 -8.67 2.27 -13.59
N ILE A 29 -9.55 1.36 -13.21
CA ILE A 29 -9.26 -0.09 -13.13
C ILE A 29 -9.15 -0.66 -14.56
N GLY A 30 -8.19 -1.56 -14.76
CA GLY A 30 -7.99 -2.16 -16.08
C GLY A 30 -7.30 -3.51 -16.03
N ILE A 31 -7.11 -4.10 -17.21
CA ILE A 31 -6.45 -5.38 -17.38
C ILE A 31 -4.93 -5.16 -17.31
N ALA A 32 -4.32 -5.59 -16.22
CA ALA A 32 -2.89 -5.40 -15.97
C ALA A 32 -2.01 -6.58 -16.42
N SER A 33 -2.59 -7.66 -16.93
CA SER A 33 -1.84 -8.87 -17.30
C SER A 33 -0.88 -8.68 -18.49
N SER A 34 -1.21 -7.76 -19.39
CA SER A 34 -0.38 -7.39 -20.54
C SER A 34 0.56 -6.21 -20.29
N LEU A 35 0.45 -5.56 -19.12
CA LEU A 35 1.25 -4.39 -18.80
C LEU A 35 2.59 -4.77 -18.15
N SER A 36 3.65 -4.04 -18.51
CA SER A 36 4.97 -4.23 -17.93
C SER A 36 4.95 -3.95 -16.42
N ARG A 37 5.61 -4.81 -15.66
CA ARG A 37 5.90 -4.63 -14.22
C ARG A 37 7.36 -4.28 -13.97
N ALA A 38 8.11 -3.96 -15.02
CA ALA A 38 9.50 -3.57 -14.90
C ALA A 38 9.60 -2.32 -14.02
N ALA A 39 10.52 -2.37 -13.07
CA ALA A 39 10.80 -1.24 -12.21
C ALA A 39 11.34 -0.06 -13.01
N VAL A 40 10.95 1.13 -12.64
CA VAL A 40 11.38 2.38 -13.24
C VAL A 40 12.01 3.24 -12.14
N LEU A 41 13.22 3.76 -12.38
CA LEU A 41 13.81 4.75 -11.49
C LEU A 41 12.95 6.01 -11.50
N ASP A 42 12.84 6.68 -10.37
CA ASP A 42 12.06 7.89 -10.23
C ASP A 42 12.97 9.11 -10.34
N ASP A 43 12.90 9.81 -11.45
CA ASP A 43 13.74 11.00 -11.72
C ASP A 43 13.49 12.16 -10.73
N PHE A 44 12.40 12.10 -9.96
CA PHE A 44 12.08 13.10 -8.94
C PHE A 44 12.56 12.72 -7.54
N VAL A 45 13.10 11.52 -7.37
CA VAL A 45 13.63 11.03 -6.09
C VAL A 45 14.97 10.37 -6.31
N GLU A 46 16.04 11.11 -6.06
CA GLU A 46 17.41 10.68 -6.33
C GLU A 46 17.87 9.48 -5.48
N GLU A 47 17.28 9.28 -4.31
CA GLU A 47 17.75 8.32 -3.32
C GLU A 47 16.75 7.18 -3.04
N THR A 48 16.19 6.55 -4.07
CA THR A 48 15.38 5.33 -3.90
C THR A 48 16.24 4.08 -3.78
N LEU A 49 15.65 2.97 -3.30
CA LEU A 49 16.16 1.64 -3.67
C LEU A 49 16.07 1.49 -5.18
N THR A 50 16.94 0.67 -5.72
CA THR A 50 17.00 0.34 -7.16
C THR A 50 16.50 -1.07 -7.41
N PRO A 51 16.23 -1.47 -8.66
CA PRO A 51 15.87 -2.85 -8.98
C PRO A 51 16.91 -3.89 -8.52
N ILE A 52 18.20 -3.50 -8.46
CA ILE A 52 19.28 -4.39 -8.02
C ILE A 52 19.17 -4.69 -6.52
N ASP A 53 18.72 -3.74 -5.70
CA ASP A 53 18.56 -3.94 -4.26
C ASP A 53 17.50 -5.00 -3.92
N PHE A 54 16.58 -5.29 -4.85
CA PHE A 54 15.59 -6.36 -4.74
C PHE A 54 16.05 -7.69 -5.37
N GLN A 55 17.22 -7.73 -5.96
CA GLN A 55 17.79 -8.97 -6.46
C GLN A 55 18.01 -9.91 -5.28
N ASN A 56 17.55 -11.16 -5.37
CA ASN A 56 17.60 -12.13 -4.29
C ASN A 56 16.73 -11.81 -3.03
N SER A 57 15.83 -10.85 -3.11
CA SER A 57 14.90 -10.56 -2.00
C SER A 57 14.08 -11.78 -1.56
N GLU A 58 13.85 -12.73 -2.47
CA GLU A 58 13.14 -13.98 -2.19
C GLU A 58 13.89 -14.90 -1.21
N GLU A 59 15.21 -14.81 -1.12
CA GLU A 59 16.02 -15.58 -0.17
C GLU A 59 15.71 -15.21 1.29
N VAL A 60 15.25 -13.98 1.51
CA VAL A 60 14.79 -13.49 2.82
C VAL A 60 13.25 -13.41 2.91
N GLY A 61 12.53 -14.08 1.99
CA GLY A 61 11.07 -14.16 1.99
C GLY A 61 10.37 -12.87 1.55
N LEU A 62 11.10 -11.91 1.00
CA LEU A 62 10.57 -10.62 0.57
C LEU A 62 10.41 -10.56 -0.96
N THR A 63 9.56 -9.66 -1.40
CA THR A 63 9.34 -9.34 -2.82
C THR A 63 9.26 -7.82 -2.99
N ARG A 64 9.50 -7.33 -4.19
CA ARG A 64 9.22 -5.94 -4.54
C ARG A 64 7.71 -5.73 -4.66
N GLY A 65 7.09 -5.31 -3.57
CA GLY A 65 5.69 -4.88 -3.54
C GLY A 65 5.52 -3.43 -4.02
N GLN A 66 4.28 -3.00 -4.10
CA GLN A 66 3.88 -1.61 -4.42
C GLN A 66 2.87 -1.15 -3.37
N LEU A 67 2.92 0.14 -2.98
CA LEU A 67 1.87 0.77 -2.17
C LEU A 67 0.64 1.07 -3.02
N VAL A 68 0.84 1.71 -4.17
CA VAL A 68 -0.20 1.99 -5.18
C VAL A 68 -0.20 0.87 -6.22
N PRO A 69 -1.29 0.07 -6.34
CA PRO A 69 -1.28 -1.13 -7.16
C PRO A 69 -1.55 -0.86 -8.64
N LEU A 70 -0.85 -1.58 -9.52
CA LEU A 70 -0.97 -1.44 -10.96
C LEU A 70 -2.40 -1.68 -11.48
N VAL A 71 -3.11 -2.68 -10.95
CA VAL A 71 -4.45 -3.04 -11.44
C VAL A 71 -5.44 -1.89 -11.28
N ASN A 72 -5.30 -1.08 -10.22
CA ASN A 72 -6.20 0.04 -9.94
C ASN A 72 -6.07 1.17 -10.97
N PHE A 73 -4.96 1.20 -11.74
CA PHE A 73 -4.66 2.26 -12.70
C PHE A 73 -4.33 1.75 -14.10
N ALA A 74 -4.50 0.46 -14.35
CA ALA A 74 -4.24 -0.17 -15.65
C ALA A 74 -5.13 0.37 -16.78
N GLY A 75 -6.26 1.01 -16.47
CA GLY A 75 -7.14 1.69 -17.41
C GLY A 75 -6.72 3.12 -17.76
N THR A 76 -5.65 3.64 -17.15
CA THR A 76 -5.19 5.03 -17.36
C THR A 76 -3.93 5.09 -18.22
N PRO A 77 -3.66 6.21 -18.92
CA PRO A 77 -2.39 6.39 -19.65
C PRO A 77 -1.17 6.50 -18.71
N TYR A 78 -1.39 6.74 -17.42
CA TYR A 78 -0.36 6.96 -16.39
C TYR A 78 0.04 5.69 -15.63
N TRP A 79 -0.47 4.52 -16.01
CA TRP A 79 -0.24 3.25 -15.30
C TRP A 79 1.25 2.93 -15.06
N ARG A 80 2.16 3.43 -15.91
CA ARG A 80 3.62 3.23 -15.74
C ARG A 80 4.16 3.85 -14.47
N GLU A 81 3.55 4.91 -13.97
CA GLU A 81 4.01 5.63 -12.78
C GLU A 81 3.93 4.78 -11.51
N VAL A 82 3.07 3.77 -11.47
CA VAL A 82 3.03 2.83 -10.32
C VAL A 82 4.27 1.94 -10.25
N ASN A 83 5.05 1.83 -11.32
CA ASN A 83 6.30 1.07 -11.35
C ASN A 83 7.52 1.87 -10.89
N TYR A 84 7.36 3.13 -10.54
CA TYR A 84 8.46 3.92 -9.96
C TYR A 84 8.95 3.30 -8.65
N MET A 85 10.28 3.34 -8.46
CA MET A 85 10.92 2.80 -7.26
C MET A 85 10.52 3.58 -6.00
N SER A 86 10.07 4.83 -6.10
CA SER A 86 9.47 5.59 -5.00
C SER A 86 8.15 4.99 -4.48
N ASN A 87 7.45 4.18 -5.29
CA ASN A 87 6.25 3.43 -4.91
C ASN A 87 6.56 1.98 -4.47
N ALA A 88 7.82 1.55 -4.62
CA ALA A 88 8.22 0.19 -4.28
C ALA A 88 8.43 0.03 -2.76
N VAL A 89 8.07 -1.14 -2.25
CA VAL A 89 8.29 -1.54 -0.86
C VAL A 89 8.79 -2.99 -0.79
N ALA A 90 9.65 -3.29 0.17
CA ALA A 90 9.97 -4.66 0.51
C ALA A 90 8.83 -5.27 1.32
N ARG A 91 8.09 -6.20 0.75
CA ARG A 91 6.94 -6.84 1.39
C ARG A 91 7.03 -8.35 1.28
N SER A 92 6.61 -9.06 2.35
CA SER A 92 6.65 -10.52 2.36
C SER A 92 5.78 -11.11 1.24
N ARG A 93 6.21 -12.25 0.73
CA ARG A 93 5.46 -12.99 -0.30
C ARG A 93 4.09 -13.41 0.23
N ASN A 94 4.04 -13.94 1.46
CA ASN A 94 2.80 -14.40 2.08
C ASN A 94 1.77 -13.27 2.22
N LEU A 95 2.17 -12.12 2.76
CA LEU A 95 1.30 -10.96 2.83
C LEU A 95 0.86 -10.50 1.45
N SER A 96 1.78 -10.43 0.48
CA SER A 96 1.50 -9.97 -0.88
C SER A 96 0.49 -10.84 -1.61
N GLN A 97 0.48 -12.15 -1.36
CA GLN A 97 -0.43 -13.13 -1.99
C GLN A 97 -1.68 -13.42 -1.16
N GLY A 98 -1.66 -13.13 0.13
CA GLY A 98 -2.73 -13.36 1.09
C GLY A 98 -3.58 -12.12 1.37
N ALA A 99 -3.56 -11.65 2.62
CA ALA A 99 -4.44 -10.61 3.14
C ALA A 99 -4.37 -9.28 2.35
N TRP A 100 -3.17 -8.88 1.92
CA TRP A 100 -3.01 -7.66 1.09
C TRP A 100 -3.75 -7.78 -0.24
N TYR A 101 -3.55 -8.88 -0.96
CA TYR A 101 -4.24 -9.13 -2.23
C TYR A 101 -5.76 -9.22 -2.05
N GLY A 102 -6.21 -9.88 -0.97
CA GLY A 102 -7.63 -10.00 -0.63
C GLY A 102 -8.29 -8.64 -0.45
N LEU A 103 -7.67 -7.72 0.33
CA LEU A 103 -8.20 -6.38 0.51
C LEU A 103 -8.18 -5.57 -0.80
N GLU A 104 -7.10 -5.65 -1.59
CA GLU A 104 -7.04 -4.98 -2.89
C GLU A 104 -8.15 -5.45 -3.85
N TRP A 105 -8.47 -6.73 -3.83
CA TRP A 105 -9.59 -7.28 -4.60
C TRP A 105 -10.94 -6.75 -4.10
N SER A 106 -11.15 -6.70 -2.78
CA SER A 106 -12.37 -6.15 -2.15
C SER A 106 -12.53 -4.66 -2.46
N ILE A 107 -11.47 -3.87 -2.44
CA ILE A 107 -11.49 -2.44 -2.83
C ILE A 107 -11.98 -2.28 -4.29
N ARG A 108 -11.47 -3.08 -5.22
CA ARG A 108 -11.91 -3.01 -6.62
C ARG A 108 -13.37 -3.40 -6.80
N ASN A 109 -13.86 -4.37 -6.03
CA ASN A 109 -15.29 -4.72 -6.03
C ASN A 109 -16.15 -3.62 -5.40
N LEU A 110 -15.66 -2.95 -4.36
CA LEU A 110 -16.33 -1.83 -3.72
C LEU A 110 -16.54 -0.68 -4.71
N VAL A 111 -15.56 -0.35 -5.53
CA VAL A 111 -15.63 0.70 -6.56
C VAL A 111 -16.82 0.51 -7.52
N ASN A 112 -17.20 -0.72 -7.82
CA ASN A 112 -18.36 -0.99 -8.67
C ASN A 112 -19.71 -0.60 -8.02
N ARG A 113 -19.73 -0.38 -6.71
CA ARG A 113 -20.93 0.02 -5.93
C ARG A 113 -20.86 1.48 -5.52
N GLU A 114 -19.68 1.95 -5.11
CA GLU A 114 -19.45 3.29 -4.55
C GLU A 114 -19.01 4.33 -5.59
N SER A 115 -18.88 3.94 -6.87
CA SER A 115 -18.35 4.74 -7.97
C SER A 115 -16.89 5.18 -7.82
N GLU A 116 -16.47 5.57 -6.62
CA GLU A 116 -15.09 5.92 -6.30
C GLU A 116 -14.76 5.59 -4.84
N VAL A 117 -13.48 5.31 -4.60
CA VAL A 117 -12.92 5.00 -3.29
C VAL A 117 -11.57 5.69 -3.16
N TYR A 118 -11.30 6.24 -2.00
CA TYR A 118 -10.01 6.83 -1.63
C TYR A 118 -9.24 5.87 -0.75
N VAL A 119 -7.95 5.76 -0.98
CA VAL A 119 -7.09 4.86 -0.22
C VAL A 119 -5.85 5.61 0.25
N LEU A 120 -5.55 5.50 1.55
CA LEU A 120 -4.27 5.86 2.14
C LEU A 120 -3.57 4.58 2.60
N THR A 121 -2.29 4.47 2.34
CA THR A 121 -1.52 3.28 2.67
C THR A 121 -0.05 3.63 2.90
N GLY A 122 0.62 2.89 3.75
CA GLY A 122 2.03 3.13 4.03
C GLY A 122 2.62 2.08 4.97
N PRO A 123 3.93 2.18 5.25
CA PRO A 123 4.63 1.31 6.16
C PRO A 123 4.40 1.68 7.62
N ILE A 124 4.57 0.70 8.50
CA ILE A 124 4.72 0.87 9.94
C ILE A 124 6.10 0.29 10.33
N PHE A 125 6.86 1.05 11.11
CA PHE A 125 8.16 0.66 11.61
C PHE A 125 8.13 0.52 13.14
N ARG A 126 8.55 -0.63 13.65
CA ARG A 126 8.66 -0.90 15.09
C ARG A 126 10.07 -0.62 15.59
N GLN A 127 10.24 -0.48 16.91
CA GLN A 127 11.56 -0.29 17.52
C GLN A 127 12.46 -1.53 17.32
N THR A 128 11.87 -2.72 17.46
CA THR A 128 12.55 -3.99 17.18
C THR A 128 12.01 -4.53 15.86
N PRO A 129 12.85 -4.62 14.81
CA PRO A 129 12.43 -5.14 13.51
C PRO A 129 11.95 -6.60 13.61
N LEU A 130 10.84 -6.92 12.93
CA LEU A 130 10.29 -8.27 12.85
C LEU A 130 10.85 -9.08 11.69
N VAL A 131 11.39 -8.42 10.67
CA VAL A 131 11.83 -9.04 9.42
C VAL A 131 13.28 -8.67 9.08
N ALA A 132 13.94 -9.54 8.34
CA ALA A 132 15.29 -9.30 7.86
C ALA A 132 15.31 -8.16 6.83
N SER A 133 16.45 -7.45 6.76
CA SER A 133 16.71 -6.48 5.69
C SER A 133 16.92 -7.18 4.35
N LEU A 134 16.75 -6.44 3.25
CA LEU A 134 17.17 -6.90 1.93
C LEU A 134 18.69 -7.16 1.92
N ASN A 135 19.12 -8.12 1.14
CA ASN A 135 20.53 -8.42 0.96
C ASN A 135 21.19 -7.42 -0.01
N THR A 136 21.39 -6.19 0.47
CA THR A 136 21.97 -5.08 -0.29
C THR A 136 22.87 -4.22 0.60
N GLN A 137 23.81 -3.48 0.00
CA GLN A 137 24.66 -2.51 0.69
C GLN A 137 23.97 -1.14 0.85
N THR A 138 22.86 -0.90 0.13
CA THR A 138 22.12 0.35 0.23
C THR A 138 21.45 0.45 1.60
N PRO A 139 21.75 1.48 2.43
CA PRO A 139 21.10 1.66 3.71
C PRO A 139 19.59 1.86 3.52
N HIS A 140 18.78 1.06 4.19
CA HIS A 140 17.32 1.09 4.09
C HIS A 140 16.68 0.50 5.36
N ARG A 141 15.36 0.65 5.46
CA ARG A 141 14.56 -0.08 6.45
C ARG A 141 13.47 -0.89 5.74
N VAL A 142 13.34 -2.16 6.14
CA VAL A 142 12.17 -2.96 5.76
C VAL A 142 11.04 -2.68 6.75
N PRO A 143 9.84 -2.36 6.28
CA PRO A 143 8.69 -2.16 7.18
C PRO A 143 8.36 -3.42 7.98
N ASP A 144 7.90 -3.26 9.21
CA ASP A 144 7.43 -4.37 10.06
C ASP A 144 5.97 -4.72 9.79
N ALA A 145 5.20 -3.72 9.37
CA ALA A 145 3.82 -3.86 8.97
C ALA A 145 3.45 -2.81 7.92
N PHE A 146 2.26 -2.92 7.37
CA PHE A 146 1.66 -1.92 6.48
C PHE A 146 0.26 -1.58 6.95
N PHE A 147 -0.11 -0.31 6.81
CA PHE A 147 -1.48 0.11 7.01
C PHE A 147 -2.19 0.36 5.68
N LYS A 148 -3.52 0.27 5.72
CA LYS A 148 -4.40 0.74 4.65
C LYS A 148 -5.68 1.28 5.24
N ILE A 149 -6.03 2.53 4.87
CA ILE A 149 -7.29 3.18 5.19
C ILE A 149 -8.05 3.31 3.87
N VAL A 150 -9.29 2.87 3.86
CA VAL A 150 -10.20 2.91 2.70
C VAL A 150 -11.35 3.84 3.07
N VAL A 151 -11.64 4.82 2.23
CA VAL A 151 -12.69 5.82 2.46
C VAL A 151 -13.59 5.89 1.24
N SER A 152 -14.90 5.83 1.43
CA SER A 152 -15.90 6.04 0.37
C SER A 152 -16.17 7.54 0.14
N ALA A 153 -16.87 7.85 -0.95
CA ALA A 153 -17.34 9.21 -1.22
C ALA A 153 -18.38 9.72 -0.18
N ASN A 154 -18.91 8.83 0.66
CA ASN A 154 -19.91 9.14 1.70
C ASN A 154 -19.30 9.25 3.10
N ASP A 155 -17.97 9.45 3.20
CA ASP A 155 -17.23 9.54 4.46
C ASP A 155 -17.30 8.27 5.34
N GLU A 156 -17.65 7.12 4.75
CA GLU A 156 -17.51 5.83 5.41
C GLU A 156 -16.07 5.34 5.29
N ALA A 157 -15.52 4.70 6.32
CA ALA A 157 -14.14 4.28 6.34
C ALA A 157 -13.94 2.90 6.98
N SER A 158 -12.91 2.19 6.53
CA SER A 158 -12.34 1.03 7.23
C SER A 158 -10.83 1.08 7.17
N ALA A 159 -10.20 0.58 8.21
CA ALA A 159 -8.76 0.61 8.38
C ALA A 159 -8.20 -0.77 8.73
N PHE A 160 -6.99 -1.03 8.29
CA PHE A 160 -6.32 -2.32 8.42
C PHE A 160 -4.84 -2.13 8.72
N ILE A 161 -4.27 -3.03 9.56
CA ILE A 161 -2.83 -3.15 9.79
C ILE A 161 -2.43 -4.59 9.48
N PHE A 162 -1.47 -4.77 8.60
CA PHE A 162 -0.97 -6.06 8.13
C PHE A 162 0.48 -6.24 8.55
N ASP A 163 0.75 -7.15 9.46
CA ASP A 163 2.11 -7.52 9.83
C ASP A 163 2.80 -8.28 8.69
N GLN A 164 4.11 -8.10 8.55
CA GLN A 164 4.88 -8.75 7.48
C GLN A 164 4.93 -10.28 7.59
N ASP A 165 4.81 -10.81 8.80
CA ASP A 165 4.89 -12.24 9.11
C ASP A 165 3.57 -12.99 8.99
N LEU A 166 2.50 -12.32 8.54
CA LEU A 166 1.20 -12.95 8.33
C LEU A 166 1.29 -14.16 7.40
N ALA A 167 0.65 -15.24 7.80
CA ALA A 167 0.53 -16.42 6.96
C ALA A 167 -0.37 -16.14 5.73
N VAL A 168 -0.08 -16.81 4.62
CA VAL A 168 -0.76 -16.55 3.33
C VAL A 168 -2.27 -16.76 3.36
N HIS A 169 -2.76 -17.62 4.24
CA HIS A 169 -4.19 -17.96 4.35
C HIS A 169 -4.99 -17.04 5.29
N VAL A 170 -4.33 -16.11 5.99
CA VAL A 170 -5.00 -15.14 6.87
C VAL A 170 -5.86 -14.20 6.03
N HIS A 171 -7.12 -14.05 6.42
CA HIS A 171 -8.04 -13.17 5.72
C HIS A 171 -7.81 -11.71 6.11
N HIS A 172 -8.00 -10.78 5.17
CA HIS A 172 -7.79 -9.34 5.47
C HIS A 172 -8.67 -8.83 6.60
N CYS A 173 -9.88 -9.39 6.77
CA CYS A 173 -10.81 -9.01 7.84
C CYS A 173 -10.31 -9.31 9.26
N GLU A 174 -9.34 -10.20 9.41
CA GLU A 174 -8.72 -10.49 10.71
C GLU A 174 -7.74 -9.38 11.14
N ASN A 175 -7.41 -8.47 10.22
CA ASN A 175 -6.41 -7.42 10.40
C ASN A 175 -7.04 -6.02 10.46
N ARG A 176 -8.33 -5.93 10.82
CA ARG A 176 -9.01 -4.65 11.02
C ARG A 176 -8.36 -3.87 12.16
N ALA A 177 -8.27 -2.56 11.96
CA ALA A 177 -7.74 -1.62 12.92
C ALA A 177 -8.60 -0.35 12.93
N SER A 178 -8.39 0.51 13.90
CA SER A 178 -8.95 1.87 13.84
C SER A 178 -7.96 2.85 13.21
N ILE A 179 -8.46 3.98 12.75
CA ILE A 179 -7.62 5.07 12.21
C ILE A 179 -6.65 5.55 13.29
N GLU A 180 -7.13 5.70 14.54
CA GLU A 180 -6.33 6.14 15.69
C GLU A 180 -5.19 5.15 16.01
N GLN A 181 -5.41 3.85 15.82
CA GLN A 181 -4.35 2.84 15.98
C GLN A 181 -3.26 3.04 14.92
N ILE A 182 -3.64 3.37 13.66
CA ILE A 182 -2.68 3.64 12.60
C ILE A 182 -1.93 4.95 12.87
N GLU A 183 -2.62 6.01 13.27
CA GLU A 183 -2.03 7.31 13.61
C GLU A 183 -1.04 7.15 14.79
N SER A 184 -1.43 6.41 15.83
CA SER A 184 -0.54 6.10 16.95
C SER A 184 0.70 5.30 16.53
N ALA A 185 0.55 4.35 15.60
CA ALA A 185 1.64 3.49 15.14
C ALA A 185 2.61 4.20 14.19
N THR A 186 2.12 5.20 13.44
CA THR A 186 2.90 5.93 12.43
C THR A 186 3.41 7.28 12.91
N GLY A 187 2.74 7.88 13.90
CA GLY A 187 2.94 9.27 14.32
C GLY A 187 2.44 10.29 13.29
N LEU A 188 1.58 9.87 12.36
CA LEU A 188 0.97 10.71 11.33
C LEU A 188 -0.47 11.04 11.73
N GLU A 189 -0.94 12.22 11.37
CA GLU A 189 -2.35 12.62 11.42
C GLU A 189 -2.86 12.63 9.97
N PHE A 190 -3.86 11.80 9.66
CA PHE A 190 -4.35 11.62 8.29
C PHE A 190 -5.53 12.52 7.97
N PHE A 191 -6.34 12.83 8.96
CA PHE A 191 -7.59 13.57 8.78
C PHE A 191 -7.67 14.76 9.74
N PRO A 192 -8.26 15.88 9.32
CA PRO A 192 -8.46 17.01 10.21
C PRO A 192 -9.42 16.62 11.36
N GLU A 193 -9.29 17.24 12.53
CA GLU A 193 -10.10 16.97 13.73
C GLU A 193 -11.63 17.04 13.51
N ASN A 194 -12.08 17.77 12.50
CA ASN A 194 -13.50 17.88 12.15
C ASN A 194 -13.97 16.88 11.10
N ALA A 195 -13.10 15.97 10.64
CA ALA A 195 -13.53 14.89 9.74
C ALA A 195 -14.49 13.92 10.46
N ARG A 196 -15.62 13.64 9.82
CA ARG A 196 -16.67 12.77 10.39
C ARG A 196 -16.57 11.35 9.85
N LEU A 197 -15.39 10.78 9.82
CA LEU A 197 -15.20 9.41 9.37
C LEU A 197 -15.66 8.42 10.45
N VAL A 198 -16.48 7.47 10.06
CA VAL A 198 -16.90 6.37 10.95
C VAL A 198 -16.05 5.15 10.64
N SER A 199 -15.07 4.89 11.49
CA SER A 199 -14.18 3.74 11.34
C SER A 199 -14.95 2.42 11.42
N GLY A 200 -14.70 1.52 10.47
CA GLY A 200 -15.37 0.21 10.37
C GLY A 200 -16.69 0.23 9.61
N SER A 201 -17.21 1.40 9.19
CA SER A 201 -18.48 1.49 8.46
C SER A 201 -18.45 0.82 7.08
N LEU A 202 -17.28 0.66 6.47
CA LEU A 202 -17.07 -0.07 5.21
C LEU A 202 -16.77 -1.56 5.38
N ASP A 203 -16.65 -2.07 6.60
CA ASP A 203 -16.20 -3.45 6.84
C ASP A 203 -17.05 -4.47 6.07
N THR A 204 -18.37 -4.41 6.21
CA THR A 204 -19.30 -5.30 5.48
C THR A 204 -19.16 -5.15 3.96
N SER A 205 -19.00 -3.93 3.48
CA SER A 205 -18.84 -3.65 2.04
C SER A 205 -17.51 -4.17 1.49
N LEU A 206 -16.48 -4.32 2.35
CA LEU A 206 -15.20 -4.93 2.03
C LEU A 206 -15.18 -6.46 2.25
N GLY A 207 -16.32 -7.06 2.65
CA GLY A 207 -16.49 -8.50 2.84
C GLY A 207 -16.16 -8.99 4.25
N CYS A 208 -16.12 -8.09 5.23
CA CYS A 208 -15.84 -8.41 6.64
C CYS A 208 -17.17 -8.46 7.45
N PHE A 209 -17.62 -9.66 7.77
CA PHE A 209 -18.86 -9.95 8.50
C PHE A 209 -18.58 -10.38 9.94
#